data_296cda19900a916aacb149a2ee2f4106
#
_entry.id   296cda19900a916aacb149a2ee2f4106
#
_cell.length_a   1.000
_cell.length_b   1.000
_cell.length_c   1.000
_cell.angle_alpha   90.00
_cell.angle_beta   90.00
_cell.angle_gamma   90.00
#
_symmetry.space_group_name_H-M   'P 1'
#
loop_
_entity.id
_entity.type
_entity.pdbx_description
1 polymer ?
#
loop_
_entity_poly.entity_id
_entity_poly.type
_entity_poly.pdbx_seq_one_letter_code
_entity_poly.pdbx_strand_id
1 'polypeptide(L)'
;IMKIIDTTTYFKEDLILDLRFNVLNKFVDYFVVCEAKFSHSGNEKPLNFNIKNFEKFKDKIIYIVLDKEPENIDYKNNHKIEIKRKNSILRINYQRDFIKKSLETFSPEDIVFYSDNDEIPNLSDVNFDKILDNLIIFNQKLFYYKFNLHLPQVEWYGTKGCAIKNLKSITWLRNVKNKKYNKLRFDTLFSDTKYKNIIMIKDGGWHFSNLKNLNELREKYLNDENHAEFSNRMTLDKIKNDLDNWIIGYDHFADKKSAYKEAEKKLSKYNFEKLPDYIQLNKTIYKDWLV
;
A
#
# COMPACT_ATOMS: atom_id res chain seq x y z
N ILE A 1 -22.80 -10.81 13.48
CA ILE A 1 -22.64 -10.07 12.20
C ILE A 1 -21.16 -10.04 11.89
N MET A 2 -20.78 -10.49 10.70
CA MET A 2 -19.43 -10.46 10.16
C MET A 2 -18.93 -9.00 10.07
N LYS A 3 -17.73 -8.74 10.56
CA LYS A 3 -17.08 -7.41 10.53
C LYS A 3 -16.09 -7.32 9.36
N ILE A 4 -15.94 -6.12 8.86
CA ILE A 4 -14.99 -5.78 7.79
C ILE A 4 -13.89 -4.90 8.40
N ILE A 5 -12.65 -5.37 8.32
CA ILE A 5 -11.48 -4.72 8.88
C ILE A 5 -10.56 -4.29 7.73
N ASP A 6 -10.29 -3.00 7.64
CA ASP A 6 -9.31 -2.45 6.73
C ASP A 6 -7.99 -2.21 7.45
N THR A 7 -6.88 -2.70 6.92
CA THR A 7 -5.57 -2.63 7.57
C THR A 7 -4.54 -2.00 6.66
N THR A 8 -3.70 -1.13 7.22
CA THR A 8 -2.62 -0.46 6.48
C THR A 8 -1.44 -0.14 7.38
N THR A 9 -0.27 0.03 6.77
CA THR A 9 0.87 0.67 7.42
C THR A 9 0.80 2.18 7.25
N TYR A 10 1.50 2.93 8.09
CA TYR A 10 1.51 4.39 8.05
C TYR A 10 2.92 4.92 8.31
N PHE A 11 3.30 5.96 7.57
CA PHE A 11 4.56 6.69 7.76
C PHE A 11 4.31 8.20 7.96
N LYS A 12 3.64 8.88 7.02
CA LYS A 12 3.32 10.32 7.05
C LYS A 12 2.36 10.67 5.90
N GLU A 13 1.33 9.86 5.68
CA GLU A 13 0.42 9.99 4.54
C GLU A 13 -0.98 10.46 4.97
N ASP A 14 -1.07 11.53 5.78
CA ASP A 14 -2.35 12.04 6.32
C ASP A 14 -3.39 12.29 5.22
N LEU A 15 -2.97 12.91 4.10
CA LEU A 15 -3.87 13.19 2.97
C LEU A 15 -4.54 11.93 2.41
N ILE A 16 -3.74 10.88 2.21
CA ILE A 16 -4.24 9.61 1.66
C ILE A 16 -5.03 8.85 2.72
N LEU A 17 -4.59 8.88 3.97
CA LEU A 17 -5.26 8.19 5.06
C LEU A 17 -6.64 8.79 5.34
N ASP A 18 -6.78 10.12 5.31
CA ASP A 18 -8.08 10.81 5.40
C ASP A 18 -9.00 10.42 4.24
N LEU A 19 -8.49 10.47 3.02
CA LEU A 19 -9.24 10.02 1.85
C LEU A 19 -9.68 8.56 1.98
N ARG A 20 -8.78 7.67 2.41
CA ARG A 20 -9.06 6.25 2.64
C ARG A 20 -10.20 6.07 3.61
N PHE A 21 -10.16 6.73 4.77
CA PHE A 21 -11.21 6.62 5.76
C PHE A 21 -12.56 7.12 5.22
N ASN A 22 -12.58 8.25 4.53
CA ASN A 22 -13.82 8.78 3.96
C ASN A 22 -14.41 7.87 2.87
N VAL A 23 -13.59 7.29 2.00
CA VAL A 23 -14.02 6.38 0.93
C VAL A 23 -14.56 5.06 1.51
N LEU A 24 -13.89 4.51 2.52
CA LEU A 24 -14.16 3.16 3.02
C LEU A 24 -15.17 3.15 4.19
N ASN A 25 -15.44 4.27 4.85
CA ASN A 25 -16.22 4.34 6.09
C ASN A 25 -17.60 3.66 6.04
N LYS A 26 -18.25 3.67 4.88
CA LYS A 26 -19.58 3.04 4.72
C LYS A 26 -19.53 1.51 4.60
N PHE A 27 -18.36 0.93 4.39
CA PHE A 27 -18.16 -0.51 4.20
C PHE A 27 -17.41 -1.17 5.35
N VAL A 28 -16.60 -0.40 6.09
CA VAL A 28 -15.61 -0.88 7.03
C VAL A 28 -16.06 -0.62 8.46
N ASP A 29 -15.95 -1.63 9.32
CA ASP A 29 -16.25 -1.52 10.74
C ASP A 29 -15.05 -0.99 11.54
N TYR A 30 -13.84 -1.41 11.17
CA TYR A 30 -12.59 -1.00 11.84
C TYR A 30 -11.46 -0.72 10.86
N PHE A 31 -10.67 0.31 11.19
CA PHE A 31 -9.43 0.67 10.53
C PHE A 31 -8.25 0.36 11.42
N VAL A 32 -7.37 -0.54 11.02
CA VAL A 32 -6.12 -0.80 11.73
C VAL A 32 -5.00 -0.03 11.06
N VAL A 33 -4.37 0.86 11.80
CA VAL A 33 -3.24 1.68 11.34
C VAL A 33 -1.99 1.28 12.12
N CYS A 34 -0.99 0.75 11.43
CA CYS A 34 0.27 0.32 12.03
C CYS A 34 1.40 1.29 11.69
N GLU A 35 1.95 1.95 12.69
CA GLU A 35 3.13 2.81 12.55
C GLU A 35 4.34 2.23 13.27
N ALA A 36 5.52 2.27 12.63
CA ALA A 36 6.78 1.87 13.24
C ALA A 36 7.56 3.12 13.72
N LYS A 37 8.35 2.98 14.80
CA LYS A 37 9.29 4.01 15.27
C LYS A 37 10.57 4.09 14.44
N PHE A 38 10.62 3.37 13.33
CA PHE A 38 11.73 3.35 12.38
C PHE A 38 11.21 3.37 10.96
N SER A 39 12.02 3.89 10.04
CA SER A 39 11.75 3.87 8.60
C SER A 39 12.18 2.54 7.98
N HIS A 40 11.82 2.32 6.73
CA HIS A 40 12.30 1.14 5.99
C HIS A 40 13.82 1.15 5.79
N SER A 41 14.45 2.33 5.73
CA SER A 41 15.92 2.46 5.70
C SER A 41 16.59 2.12 7.04
N GLY A 42 15.83 2.04 8.14
CA GLY A 42 16.32 1.75 9.50
C GLY A 42 16.63 3.00 10.33
N ASN A 43 16.29 4.18 9.86
CA ASN A 43 16.41 5.41 10.64
C ASN A 43 15.28 5.47 11.67
N GLU A 44 15.61 5.81 12.92
CA GLU A 44 14.62 6.16 13.91
C GLU A 44 13.79 7.36 13.45
N LYS A 45 12.51 7.37 13.79
CA LYS A 45 11.60 8.46 13.47
C LYS A 45 10.58 8.69 14.59
N PRO A 46 10.08 9.90 14.75
CA PRO A 46 8.93 10.15 15.62
C PRO A 46 7.69 9.46 15.07
N LEU A 47 6.71 9.23 15.95
CA LEU A 47 5.37 8.85 15.55
C LEU A 47 4.65 10.06 14.98
N ASN A 48 4.09 9.89 13.79
CA ASN A 48 3.43 10.97 13.04
C ASN A 48 1.90 10.89 13.13
N PHE A 49 1.35 9.71 13.44
CA PHE A 49 -0.09 9.54 13.51
C PHE A 49 -0.69 10.34 14.67
N ASN A 50 -1.68 11.17 14.36
CA ASN A 50 -2.42 11.93 15.35
C ASN A 50 -3.91 11.70 15.15
N ILE A 51 -4.55 11.02 16.10
CA ILE A 51 -5.99 10.70 16.07
C ILE A 51 -6.88 11.94 15.94
N LYS A 52 -6.43 13.11 16.41
CA LYS A 52 -7.18 14.37 16.30
C LYS A 52 -7.40 14.81 14.86
N ASN A 53 -6.50 14.42 13.94
CA ASN A 53 -6.65 14.70 12.51
C ASN A 53 -7.79 13.86 11.90
N PHE A 54 -8.23 12.81 12.58
CA PHE A 54 -9.20 11.81 12.12
C PHE A 54 -10.37 11.64 13.10
N GLU A 55 -10.70 12.67 13.86
CA GLU A 55 -11.70 12.65 14.95
C GLU A 55 -13.04 12.02 14.54
N LYS A 56 -13.48 12.26 13.30
CA LYS A 56 -14.69 11.67 12.70
C LYS A 56 -14.70 10.15 12.72
N PHE A 57 -13.54 9.51 12.73
CA PHE A 57 -13.39 8.05 12.61
C PHE A 57 -12.81 7.39 13.86
N LYS A 58 -12.57 8.16 14.94
CA LYS A 58 -11.84 7.71 16.11
C LYS A 58 -12.35 6.40 16.72
N ASP A 59 -13.67 6.21 16.73
CA ASP A 59 -14.30 5.03 17.32
C ASP A 59 -14.12 3.75 16.47
N LYS A 60 -13.68 3.90 15.22
CA LYS A 60 -13.34 2.79 14.32
C LYS A 60 -11.83 2.55 14.19
N ILE A 61 -10.97 3.46 14.67
CA ILE A 61 -9.53 3.38 14.47
C ILE A 61 -8.89 2.56 15.59
N ILE A 62 -8.12 1.54 15.20
CA ILE A 62 -7.22 0.78 16.05
C ILE A 62 -5.80 1.16 15.63
N TYR A 63 -5.16 2.01 16.43
CA TYR A 63 -3.78 2.42 16.19
C TYR A 63 -2.81 1.54 16.96
N ILE A 64 -1.85 0.96 16.26
CA ILE A 64 -0.81 0.11 16.82
C ILE A 64 0.58 0.61 16.47
N VAL A 65 1.49 0.53 17.42
CA VAL A 65 2.86 1.01 17.30
C VAL A 65 3.86 -0.14 17.35
N LEU A 66 4.70 -0.23 16.35
CA LEU A 66 5.83 -1.14 16.31
C LEU A 66 7.08 -0.43 16.83
N ASP A 67 7.53 -0.82 18.02
CA ASP A 67 8.63 -0.15 18.72
C ASP A 67 10.02 -0.62 18.29
N LYS A 68 10.16 -1.90 17.93
CA LYS A 68 11.46 -2.54 17.70
C LYS A 68 11.58 -3.11 16.32
N GLU A 69 12.77 -3.00 15.75
CA GLU A 69 13.13 -3.66 14.50
C GLU A 69 13.15 -5.19 14.63
N PRO A 70 13.03 -5.94 13.51
CA PRO A 70 13.21 -7.40 13.53
C PRO A 70 14.65 -7.77 13.92
N GLU A 71 14.80 -8.91 14.62
CA GLU A 71 16.09 -9.36 15.17
C GLU A 71 17.13 -9.77 14.09
N ASN A 72 16.67 -10.09 12.89
CA ASN A 72 17.50 -10.65 11.81
C ASN A 72 18.05 -9.60 10.83
N ILE A 73 18.18 -8.33 11.26
CA ILE A 73 18.82 -7.26 10.48
C ILE A 73 20.33 -7.50 10.38
N ASP A 74 20.87 -7.50 9.16
CA ASP A 74 22.31 -7.57 8.94
C ASP A 74 22.94 -6.18 8.98
N TYR A 75 23.28 -5.73 10.18
CA TYR A 75 24.01 -4.45 10.36
C TYR A 75 25.45 -4.52 9.90
N LYS A 76 26.10 -5.68 10.01
CA LYS A 76 27.54 -5.85 9.70
C LYS A 76 27.82 -5.58 8.22
N ASN A 77 26.95 -6.02 7.34
CA ASN A 77 27.13 -5.85 5.89
C ASN A 77 26.26 -4.72 5.30
N ASN A 78 25.67 -3.85 6.14
CA ASN A 78 24.73 -2.81 5.71
C ASN A 78 25.37 -1.69 4.85
N HIS A 79 26.65 -1.80 4.50
CA HIS A 79 27.31 -0.95 3.48
C HIS A 79 26.98 -1.39 2.05
N LYS A 80 26.54 -2.64 1.83
CA LYS A 80 26.19 -3.21 0.52
C LYS A 80 24.73 -2.89 0.16
N ILE A 81 24.51 -2.47 -1.10
CA ILE A 81 23.15 -2.08 -1.58
C ILE A 81 22.16 -3.22 -1.45
N GLU A 82 22.54 -4.44 -1.82
CA GLU A 82 21.67 -5.62 -1.73
C GLU A 82 21.28 -5.95 -0.27
N ILE A 83 22.20 -5.71 0.69
CA ILE A 83 21.91 -5.93 2.12
C ILE A 83 21.01 -4.83 2.66
N LYS A 84 21.24 -3.56 2.30
CA LYS A 84 20.34 -2.46 2.66
C LYS A 84 18.90 -2.75 2.19
N ARG A 85 18.74 -3.16 0.94
CA ARG A 85 17.44 -3.53 0.40
C ARG A 85 16.83 -4.74 1.11
N LYS A 86 17.63 -5.79 1.38
CA LYS A 86 17.16 -6.95 2.17
C LYS A 86 16.68 -6.53 3.55
N ASN A 87 17.44 -5.70 4.25
CA ASN A 87 17.09 -5.18 5.56
C ASN A 87 15.79 -4.34 5.51
N SER A 88 15.62 -3.50 4.47
CA SER A 88 14.37 -2.75 4.27
C SER A 88 13.17 -3.68 4.09
N ILE A 89 13.29 -4.72 3.26
CA ILE A 89 12.23 -5.71 3.05
C ILE A 89 11.89 -6.46 4.36
N LEU A 90 12.89 -6.77 5.19
CA LEU A 90 12.66 -7.39 6.50
C LEU A 90 11.85 -6.47 7.42
N ARG A 91 12.16 -5.16 7.48
CA ARG A 91 11.41 -4.18 8.26
C ARG A 91 9.97 -4.03 7.76
N ILE A 92 9.77 -3.93 6.45
CA ILE A 92 8.45 -3.85 5.82
C ILE A 92 7.60 -5.07 6.19
N ASN A 93 8.14 -6.26 6.01
CA ASN A 93 7.42 -7.50 6.28
C ASN A 93 7.09 -7.63 7.77
N TYR A 94 8.01 -7.24 8.65
CA TYR A 94 7.81 -7.27 10.08
C TYR A 94 6.71 -6.29 10.52
N GLN A 95 6.69 -5.07 9.98
CA GLN A 95 5.63 -4.10 10.24
C GLN A 95 4.27 -4.59 9.73
N ARG A 96 4.23 -5.19 8.54
CA ARG A 96 3.02 -5.82 7.99
C ARG A 96 2.49 -6.92 8.91
N ASP A 97 3.35 -7.85 9.30
CA ASP A 97 2.96 -9.02 10.09
C ASP A 97 2.60 -8.64 11.53
N PHE A 98 3.11 -7.52 12.05
CA PHE A 98 2.72 -6.99 13.35
C PHE A 98 1.22 -6.63 13.42
N ILE A 99 0.60 -6.24 12.30
CA ILE A 99 -0.84 -5.98 12.19
C ILE A 99 -1.66 -7.18 12.67
N LYS A 100 -1.18 -8.41 12.43
CA LYS A 100 -1.93 -9.62 12.80
C LYS A 100 -2.28 -9.69 14.28
N LYS A 101 -1.45 -9.12 15.16
CA LYS A 101 -1.73 -9.07 16.62
C LYS A 101 -3.03 -8.32 16.93
N SER A 102 -3.36 -7.28 16.19
CA SER A 102 -4.61 -6.53 16.38
C SER A 102 -5.85 -7.29 15.92
N LEU A 103 -5.67 -8.35 15.14
CA LEU A 103 -6.77 -9.16 14.62
C LEU A 103 -7.19 -10.31 15.56
N GLU A 104 -6.44 -10.59 16.62
CA GLU A 104 -6.70 -11.68 17.56
C GLU A 104 -8.02 -11.53 18.34
N THR A 105 -8.56 -10.32 18.43
CA THR A 105 -9.83 -10.01 19.10
C THR A 105 -11.06 -10.14 18.19
N PHE A 106 -10.86 -10.40 16.92
CA PHE A 106 -11.91 -10.52 15.92
C PHE A 106 -12.30 -11.97 15.66
N SER A 107 -13.51 -12.17 15.10
CA SER A 107 -13.99 -13.51 14.75
C SER A 107 -13.20 -14.11 13.57
N PRO A 108 -13.01 -15.45 13.55
CA PRO A 108 -12.42 -16.13 12.39
C PRO A 108 -13.13 -15.86 11.05
N GLU A 109 -14.43 -15.55 11.08
CA GLU A 109 -15.26 -15.24 9.91
C GLU A 109 -15.21 -13.76 9.52
N ASP A 110 -14.64 -12.88 10.33
CA ASP A 110 -14.47 -11.48 9.97
C ASP A 110 -13.50 -11.35 8.79
N ILE A 111 -13.70 -10.35 7.95
CA ILE A 111 -12.91 -10.14 6.74
C ILE A 111 -11.88 -9.07 6.99
N VAL A 112 -10.64 -9.38 6.66
CA VAL A 112 -9.54 -8.43 6.67
C VAL A 112 -9.10 -8.09 5.26
N PHE A 113 -8.93 -6.79 5.00
CA PHE A 113 -8.23 -6.25 3.84
C PHE A 113 -6.89 -5.66 4.28
N TYR A 114 -5.86 -5.94 3.51
CA TYR A 114 -4.58 -5.25 3.62
C TYR A 114 -4.28 -4.46 2.35
N SER A 115 -3.87 -3.23 2.54
CA SER A 115 -3.36 -2.34 1.51
C SER A 115 -2.07 -1.67 1.97
N ASP A 116 -1.17 -1.39 1.05
CA ASP A 116 -0.11 -0.42 1.34
C ASP A 116 -0.74 0.97 1.58
N ASN A 117 -0.02 1.87 2.21
CA ASN A 117 -0.55 3.14 2.72
C ASN A 117 -1.17 4.06 1.66
N ASP A 118 -0.79 3.91 0.40
CA ASP A 118 -1.23 4.69 -0.74
C ASP A 118 -2.23 3.96 -1.67
N GLU A 119 -2.72 2.78 -1.26
CA GLU A 119 -3.70 1.99 -2.00
C GLU A 119 -5.09 2.08 -1.34
N ILE A 120 -6.14 2.42 -2.09
CA ILE A 120 -7.52 2.47 -1.61
C ILE A 120 -8.38 1.54 -2.47
N PRO A 121 -8.96 0.45 -1.91
CA PRO A 121 -9.83 -0.43 -2.67
C PRO A 121 -11.20 0.22 -2.93
N ASN A 122 -11.79 -0.12 -4.05
CA ASN A 122 -13.20 0.16 -4.29
C ASN A 122 -14.03 -1.04 -3.83
N LEU A 123 -14.76 -0.89 -2.73
CA LEU A 123 -15.57 -1.93 -2.13
C LEU A 123 -17.04 -1.93 -2.58
N SER A 124 -17.44 -1.04 -3.50
CA SER A 124 -18.85 -0.84 -3.87
C SER A 124 -19.51 -2.10 -4.44
N ASP A 125 -18.76 -2.88 -5.23
CA ASP A 125 -19.28 -4.07 -5.92
C ASP A 125 -18.80 -5.38 -5.28
N VAL A 126 -18.27 -5.31 -4.05
CA VAL A 126 -17.74 -6.48 -3.35
C VAL A 126 -18.88 -7.25 -2.66
N ASN A 127 -19.03 -8.51 -3.01
CA ASN A 127 -19.86 -9.44 -2.27
C ASN A 127 -19.01 -10.09 -1.17
N PHE A 128 -19.17 -9.61 0.07
CA PHE A 128 -18.37 -10.03 1.22
C PHE A 128 -18.58 -11.51 1.59
N ASP A 129 -19.78 -12.05 1.43
CA ASP A 129 -20.07 -13.46 1.74
C ASP A 129 -19.21 -14.42 0.89
N LYS A 130 -18.91 -14.03 -0.35
CA LYS A 130 -18.05 -14.82 -1.23
C LYS A 130 -16.58 -14.85 -0.80
N ILE A 131 -16.14 -13.94 0.10
CA ILE A 131 -14.75 -13.88 0.57
C ILE A 131 -14.48 -14.95 1.64
N LEU A 132 -15.50 -15.49 2.32
CA LEU A 132 -15.30 -16.46 3.41
C LEU A 132 -14.44 -17.65 3.01
N ASP A 133 -14.56 -18.12 1.76
CA ASP A 133 -13.82 -19.27 1.23
C ASP A 133 -12.84 -18.91 0.10
N ASN A 134 -12.66 -17.62 -0.17
CA ASN A 134 -11.85 -17.13 -1.27
C ASN A 134 -10.89 -16.04 -0.81
N LEU A 135 -9.80 -15.89 -1.54
CA LEU A 135 -8.97 -14.69 -1.51
C LEU A 135 -9.52 -13.67 -2.50
N ILE A 136 -9.50 -12.40 -2.14
CA ILE A 136 -9.88 -11.32 -3.05
C ILE A 136 -8.68 -10.44 -3.36
N ILE A 137 -8.53 -10.04 -4.62
CA ILE A 137 -7.43 -9.21 -5.11
C ILE A 137 -8.02 -8.08 -5.96
N PHE A 138 -7.58 -6.86 -5.68
CA PHE A 138 -8.06 -5.67 -6.37
C PHE A 138 -7.04 -5.23 -7.43
N ASN A 139 -7.48 -5.14 -8.70
CA ASN A 139 -6.74 -4.47 -9.75
C ASN A 139 -7.07 -2.98 -9.71
N GLN A 140 -6.12 -2.17 -9.29
CA GLN A 140 -6.26 -0.74 -9.01
C GLN A 140 -5.59 0.09 -10.11
N LYS A 141 -6.13 1.28 -10.36
CA LYS A 141 -5.49 2.27 -11.24
C LYS A 141 -4.33 2.94 -10.51
N LEU A 142 -3.20 3.08 -11.17
CA LEU A 142 -1.98 3.65 -10.59
C LEU A 142 -1.83 5.11 -10.98
N PHE A 143 -1.76 5.98 -9.97
CA PHE A 143 -1.62 7.43 -10.11
C PHE A 143 -0.34 7.91 -9.44
N TYR A 144 0.23 9.00 -9.96
CA TYR A 144 1.42 9.62 -9.41
C TYR A 144 1.26 11.12 -9.26
N TYR A 145 1.78 11.65 -8.16
CA TYR A 145 1.93 13.09 -7.86
C TYR A 145 0.61 13.86 -7.70
N LYS A 146 -0.43 13.50 -8.44
CA LYS A 146 -1.77 14.09 -8.39
C LYS A 146 -2.82 12.98 -8.46
N PHE A 147 -3.99 13.22 -7.90
CA PHE A 147 -5.08 12.25 -7.88
C PHE A 147 -5.57 11.85 -9.28
N ASN A 148 -5.35 12.70 -10.26
CA ASN A 148 -5.80 12.46 -11.64
C ASN A 148 -4.66 12.39 -12.67
N LEU A 149 -3.42 12.13 -12.25
CA LEU A 149 -2.32 11.76 -13.14
C LEU A 149 -2.09 10.26 -13.12
N HIS A 150 -2.60 9.60 -14.14
CA HIS A 150 -2.64 8.14 -14.26
C HIS A 150 -1.45 7.59 -15.06
N LEU A 151 -0.94 6.44 -14.61
CA LEU A 151 0.05 5.65 -15.33
C LEU A 151 -0.64 4.47 -16.04
N PRO A 152 -1.07 4.63 -17.32
CA PRO A 152 -1.94 3.65 -17.97
C PRO A 152 -1.25 2.33 -18.35
N GLN A 153 0.09 2.32 -18.43
CA GLN A 153 0.87 1.18 -18.87
C GLN A 153 1.03 0.09 -17.78
N VAL A 154 0.54 0.35 -16.56
CA VAL A 154 0.75 -0.53 -15.41
C VAL A 154 -0.58 -0.98 -14.81
N GLU A 155 -0.79 -2.29 -14.78
CA GLU A 155 -1.82 -2.92 -13.94
C GLU A 155 -1.27 -3.12 -12.54
N TRP A 156 -1.93 -2.55 -11.54
CA TRP A 156 -1.51 -2.67 -10.15
C TRP A 156 -2.46 -3.55 -9.35
N TYR A 157 -1.95 -4.66 -8.87
CA TYR A 157 -2.68 -5.57 -7.99
C TYR A 157 -2.28 -5.28 -6.53
N GLY A 158 -2.94 -4.28 -5.95
CA GLY A 158 -2.61 -3.73 -4.64
C GLY A 158 -3.31 -4.45 -3.50
N THR A 159 -4.43 -3.90 -3.06
CA THR A 159 -5.20 -4.43 -1.93
C THR A 159 -5.57 -5.89 -2.11
N LYS A 160 -5.45 -6.67 -1.02
CA LYS A 160 -5.92 -8.06 -0.95
C LYS A 160 -6.68 -8.30 0.34
N GLY A 161 -7.56 -9.30 0.32
CA GLY A 161 -8.36 -9.64 1.49
C GLY A 161 -8.71 -11.12 1.58
N CYS A 162 -9.07 -11.54 2.78
CA CYS A 162 -9.60 -12.87 3.09
C CYS A 162 -10.34 -12.86 4.43
N ALA A 163 -11.05 -13.94 4.75
CA ALA A 163 -11.50 -14.18 6.11
C ALA A 163 -10.29 -14.41 7.04
N ILE A 164 -10.37 -13.96 8.31
CA ILE A 164 -9.28 -14.06 9.29
C ILE A 164 -8.82 -15.50 9.48
N LYS A 165 -9.75 -16.48 9.47
CA LYS A 165 -9.42 -17.92 9.54
C LYS A 165 -8.48 -18.40 8.43
N ASN A 166 -8.46 -17.73 7.28
CA ASN A 166 -7.63 -18.05 6.14
C ASN A 166 -6.31 -17.25 6.11
N LEU A 167 -6.14 -16.30 7.02
CA LEU A 167 -4.98 -15.42 7.05
C LEU A 167 -3.78 -16.12 7.70
N LYS A 168 -2.73 -16.39 6.92
CA LYS A 168 -1.45 -16.90 7.45
C LYS A 168 -0.65 -15.78 8.12
N SER A 169 -0.36 -14.72 7.36
CA SER A 169 0.22 -13.44 7.80
C SER A 169 -0.15 -12.34 6.81
N ILE A 170 0.07 -11.07 7.16
CA ILE A 170 -0.18 -9.95 6.24
C ILE A 170 0.82 -9.96 5.09
N THR A 171 2.09 -10.24 5.38
CA THR A 171 3.12 -10.41 4.34
C THR A 171 2.77 -11.51 3.36
N TRP A 172 2.27 -12.66 3.86
CA TRP A 172 1.79 -13.73 3.00
C TRP A 172 0.64 -13.26 2.12
N LEU A 173 -0.38 -12.59 2.68
CA LEU A 173 -1.53 -12.08 1.93
C LEU A 173 -1.07 -11.13 0.81
N ARG A 174 -0.16 -10.20 1.12
CA ARG A 174 0.42 -9.28 0.14
C ARG A 174 1.15 -10.01 -1.00
N ASN A 175 1.83 -11.13 -0.70
CA ASN A 175 2.63 -11.90 -1.64
C ASN A 175 1.85 -12.97 -2.43
N VAL A 176 0.56 -13.18 -2.15
CA VAL A 176 -0.30 -14.05 -2.98
C VAL A 176 -0.21 -13.63 -4.43
N LYS A 177 -0.02 -14.60 -5.33
CA LYS A 177 0.14 -14.33 -6.77
C LYS A 177 -1.14 -13.77 -7.39
N ASN A 178 -0.99 -12.72 -8.17
CA ASN A 178 -2.07 -12.00 -8.86
C ASN A 178 -2.54 -12.76 -10.11
N LYS A 179 -2.83 -14.05 -9.94
CA LYS A 179 -3.23 -14.91 -11.04
C LYS A 179 -4.18 -15.99 -10.55
N LYS A 180 -5.29 -16.16 -11.26
CA LYS A 180 -6.19 -17.30 -11.06
C LYS A 180 -5.61 -18.53 -11.73
N TYR A 181 -5.42 -19.61 -10.97
CA TYR A 181 -4.87 -20.86 -11.46
C TYR A 181 -5.98 -21.83 -11.84
N ASN A 182 -5.74 -22.66 -12.89
CA ASN A 182 -6.66 -23.72 -13.30
C ASN A 182 -6.78 -24.77 -12.18
N LYS A 183 -7.96 -25.36 -12.03
CA LYS A 183 -8.26 -26.41 -11.03
C LYS A 183 -7.36 -27.65 -11.18
N LEU A 184 -6.88 -27.95 -12.40
CA LEU A 184 -6.01 -29.08 -12.69
C LEU A 184 -4.52 -28.86 -12.38
N ARG A 185 -4.12 -27.66 -11.92
CA ARG A 185 -2.72 -27.38 -11.59
C ARG A 185 -2.36 -27.91 -10.20
N PHE A 186 -1.55 -28.97 -10.17
CA PHE A 186 -1.10 -29.60 -8.92
C PHE A 186 -0.04 -28.79 -8.18
N ASP A 187 0.77 -27.96 -8.87
CA ASP A 187 1.79 -27.09 -8.26
C ASP A 187 1.22 -26.06 -7.29
N THR A 188 -0.08 -25.80 -7.35
CA THR A 188 -0.76 -24.94 -6.38
C THR A 188 -0.90 -25.58 -5.01
N LEU A 189 -0.86 -26.92 -4.91
CA LEU A 189 -0.96 -27.64 -3.64
C LEU A 189 0.32 -27.50 -2.79
N PHE A 190 1.46 -27.28 -3.45
CA PHE A 190 2.77 -27.16 -2.81
C PHE A 190 3.28 -25.71 -2.75
N SER A 191 2.43 -24.74 -3.09
CA SER A 191 2.81 -23.34 -3.13
C SER A 191 2.08 -22.53 -2.05
N ASP A 192 2.83 -21.78 -1.26
CA ASP A 192 2.26 -20.87 -0.26
C ASP A 192 1.63 -19.60 -0.87
N THR A 193 1.84 -19.32 -2.14
CA THR A 193 1.39 -18.06 -2.78
C THR A 193 0.47 -18.26 -3.99
N LYS A 194 0.28 -19.50 -4.48
CA LYS A 194 -0.57 -19.80 -5.63
C LYS A 194 -1.89 -20.40 -5.16
N TYR A 195 -2.98 -19.77 -5.44
CA TYR A 195 -4.31 -20.19 -5.02
C TYR A 195 -5.27 -20.31 -6.21
N LYS A 196 -6.21 -21.27 -6.12
CA LYS A 196 -7.27 -21.48 -7.12
C LYS A 196 -8.50 -20.60 -6.81
N ASN A 197 -8.79 -20.43 -5.54
CA ASN A 197 -9.97 -19.71 -5.06
C ASN A 197 -9.63 -18.22 -4.89
N ILE A 198 -9.55 -17.52 -6.02
CA ILE A 198 -9.27 -16.08 -6.06
C ILE A 198 -10.41 -15.36 -6.79
N ILE A 199 -10.92 -14.31 -6.16
CA ILE A 199 -11.81 -13.32 -6.75
C ILE A 199 -10.94 -12.14 -7.19
N MET A 200 -10.97 -11.80 -8.47
CA MET A 200 -10.28 -10.64 -9.03
C MET A 200 -11.28 -9.53 -9.28
N ILE A 201 -11.11 -8.39 -8.62
CA ILE A 201 -11.95 -7.21 -8.83
C ILE A 201 -11.26 -6.31 -9.85
N LYS A 202 -11.89 -6.16 -11.03
CA LYS A 202 -11.47 -5.20 -12.05
C LYS A 202 -11.92 -3.80 -11.64
N ASP A 203 -11.14 -2.77 -12.04
CA ASP A 203 -11.38 -1.39 -11.60
C ASP A 203 -11.56 -1.28 -10.08
N GLY A 204 -10.76 -2.09 -9.37
CA GLY A 204 -10.88 -2.36 -7.94
C GLY A 204 -10.33 -1.25 -7.05
N GLY A 205 -10.21 -0.02 -7.54
CA GLY A 205 -9.79 1.12 -6.74
C GLY A 205 -8.58 1.86 -7.29
N TRP A 206 -7.87 2.53 -6.39
CA TRP A 206 -6.85 3.52 -6.72
C TRP A 206 -5.57 3.29 -5.92
N HIS A 207 -4.43 3.44 -6.58
CA HIS A 207 -3.12 3.53 -5.94
C HIS A 207 -2.55 4.92 -6.20
N PHE A 208 -2.52 5.76 -5.18
CA PHE A 208 -2.13 7.16 -5.25
C PHE A 208 -0.69 7.35 -4.79
N SER A 209 0.26 6.96 -5.62
CA SER A 209 1.68 7.03 -5.27
C SER A 209 2.21 8.45 -5.29
N ASN A 210 3.07 8.78 -4.33
CA ASN A 210 3.88 10.00 -4.32
C ASN A 210 3.06 11.32 -4.34
N LEU A 211 1.87 11.35 -3.72
CA LEU A 211 1.12 12.60 -3.51
C LEU A 211 1.78 13.40 -2.38
N LYS A 212 2.89 14.01 -2.68
CA LYS A 212 3.75 14.75 -1.75
C LYS A 212 4.37 15.95 -2.47
N ASN A 213 4.74 16.98 -1.72
CA ASN A 213 5.53 18.08 -2.28
C ASN A 213 6.97 17.62 -2.56
N LEU A 214 7.76 18.48 -3.21
CA LEU A 214 9.12 18.18 -3.64
C LEU A 214 10.04 17.68 -2.50
N ASN A 215 10.00 18.36 -1.36
CA ASN A 215 10.85 18.02 -0.21
C ASN A 215 10.39 16.72 0.47
N GLU A 216 9.08 16.53 0.60
CA GLU A 216 8.49 15.30 1.15
C GLU A 216 8.76 14.08 0.24
N LEU A 217 8.77 14.28 -1.09
CA LEU A 217 9.17 13.23 -2.03
C LEU A 217 10.65 12.84 -1.83
N ARG A 218 11.52 13.83 -1.67
CA ARG A 218 12.93 13.57 -1.38
C ARG A 218 13.10 12.82 -0.07
N GLU A 219 12.37 13.22 0.99
CA GLU A 219 12.35 12.50 2.28
C GLU A 219 11.88 11.05 2.11
N LYS A 220 10.77 10.84 1.37
CA LYS A 220 10.25 9.49 1.07
C LYS A 220 11.31 8.63 0.40
N TYR A 221 11.96 9.11 -0.66
CA TYR A 221 12.99 8.36 -1.38
C TYR A 221 14.22 8.01 -0.53
N LEU A 222 14.55 8.82 0.48
CA LEU A 222 15.64 8.53 1.42
C LEU A 222 15.26 7.49 2.49
N ASN A 223 13.97 7.21 2.68
CA ASN A 223 13.45 6.31 3.70
C ASN A 223 12.71 5.09 3.14
N ASP A 224 12.54 5.01 1.83
CA ASP A 224 11.89 3.94 1.07
C ASP A 224 12.69 2.62 1.11
N GLU A 225 12.08 1.53 0.69
CA GLU A 225 12.76 0.22 0.54
C GLU A 225 13.97 0.27 -0.40
N ASN A 226 13.92 1.16 -1.38
CA ASN A 226 14.95 1.36 -2.39
C ASN A 226 15.88 2.56 -2.10
N HIS A 227 15.84 3.08 -0.87
CA HIS A 227 16.62 4.26 -0.45
C HIS A 227 18.11 4.20 -0.84
N ALA A 228 18.71 3.02 -0.80
CA ALA A 228 20.11 2.82 -1.15
C ALA A 228 20.43 3.19 -2.60
N GLU A 229 19.47 3.02 -3.52
CA GLU A 229 19.59 3.38 -4.93
C GLU A 229 19.08 4.80 -5.19
N PHE A 230 17.98 5.19 -4.55
CA PHE A 230 17.36 6.49 -4.73
C PHE A 230 18.13 7.65 -4.11
N SER A 231 18.91 7.40 -3.05
CA SER A 231 19.66 8.46 -2.35
C SER A 231 20.53 9.32 -3.27
N ASN A 232 21.17 8.70 -4.26
CA ASN A 232 22.07 9.39 -5.21
C ASN A 232 21.37 9.77 -6.52
N ARG A 233 20.27 9.12 -6.88
CA ARG A 233 19.61 9.26 -8.20
C ARG A 233 18.42 10.21 -8.17
N MET A 234 17.66 10.21 -7.08
CA MET A 234 16.48 11.04 -6.93
C MET A 234 16.83 12.38 -6.26
N THR A 235 17.64 13.20 -6.95
CA THR A 235 17.96 14.57 -6.53
C THR A 235 16.73 15.47 -6.61
N LEU A 236 16.76 16.62 -5.93
CA LEU A 236 15.66 17.60 -6.01
C LEU A 236 15.39 18.04 -7.45
N ASP A 237 16.43 18.28 -8.24
CA ASP A 237 16.29 18.68 -9.65
C ASP A 237 15.65 17.58 -10.50
N LYS A 238 16.04 16.31 -10.27
CA LYS A 238 15.44 15.17 -10.96
C LYS A 238 13.97 15.03 -10.59
N ILE A 239 13.65 15.10 -9.30
CA ILE A 239 12.25 15.00 -8.82
C ILE A 239 11.43 16.16 -9.38
N LYS A 240 11.97 17.38 -9.37
CA LYS A 240 11.30 18.56 -9.93
C LYS A 240 11.03 18.39 -11.42
N ASN A 241 12.03 17.93 -12.19
CA ASN A 241 11.87 17.64 -13.61
C ASN A 241 10.77 16.59 -13.86
N ASP A 242 10.73 15.52 -13.07
CA ASP A 242 9.73 14.46 -13.20
C ASP A 242 8.31 14.98 -12.93
N LEU A 243 8.16 15.84 -11.90
CA LEU A 243 6.90 16.51 -11.56
C LEU A 243 6.43 17.46 -12.68
N ASP A 244 7.32 18.34 -13.17
CA ASP A 244 7.00 19.36 -14.17
C ASP A 244 6.62 18.74 -15.52
N ASN A 245 7.23 17.61 -15.89
CA ASN A 245 7.02 16.92 -17.16
C ASN A 245 6.03 15.75 -17.07
N TRP A 246 5.44 15.47 -15.90
CA TRP A 246 4.54 14.35 -15.66
C TRP A 246 5.13 13.00 -16.09
N ILE A 247 6.34 12.74 -15.67
CA ILE A 247 7.06 11.51 -16.00
C ILE A 247 7.47 10.76 -14.73
N ILE A 248 7.66 9.46 -14.91
CA ILE A 248 8.26 8.59 -13.91
C ILE A 248 9.60 8.12 -14.46
N GLY A 249 10.68 8.54 -13.83
CA GLY A 249 12.04 8.29 -14.29
C GLY A 249 12.63 6.93 -13.89
N TYR A 250 11.81 5.98 -13.40
CA TYR A 250 12.29 4.66 -12.98
C TYR A 250 11.27 3.55 -13.28
N ASP A 251 11.76 2.31 -13.37
CA ASP A 251 10.91 1.14 -13.61
C ASP A 251 10.53 0.47 -12.28
N HIS A 252 9.22 0.37 -12.03
CA HIS A 252 8.65 -0.32 -10.87
C HIS A 252 8.87 -1.83 -10.86
N PHE A 253 9.09 -2.41 -12.04
CA PHE A 253 9.28 -3.84 -12.25
C PHE A 253 10.72 -4.19 -12.60
N ALA A 254 11.66 -3.28 -12.27
CA ALA A 254 13.07 -3.57 -12.35
C ALA A 254 13.38 -4.86 -11.59
N ASP A 255 14.30 -5.64 -12.11
CA ASP A 255 14.55 -6.99 -11.63
C ASP A 255 14.99 -7.00 -10.14
N LYS A 256 15.03 -8.20 -9.55
CA LYS A 256 15.32 -8.38 -8.12
C LYS A 256 16.72 -7.89 -7.69
N LYS A 257 17.63 -7.62 -8.64
CA LYS A 257 19.01 -7.18 -8.39
C LYS A 257 19.15 -5.68 -8.36
N SER A 258 18.29 -4.95 -9.08
CA SER A 258 18.26 -3.49 -9.08
C SER A 258 16.81 -3.02 -9.12
N ALA A 259 16.40 -2.24 -8.12
CA ALA A 259 15.07 -1.61 -8.12
C ALA A 259 15.03 -0.39 -9.05
N TYR A 260 16.20 0.15 -9.37
CA TYR A 260 16.32 1.29 -10.25
C TYR A 260 16.80 0.85 -11.63
N LYS A 261 15.87 0.87 -12.56
CA LYS A 261 16.16 0.85 -13.99
C LYS A 261 15.65 2.16 -14.55
N GLU A 262 16.51 2.90 -15.25
CA GLU A 262 16.07 4.10 -15.93
C GLU A 262 14.94 3.77 -16.90
N ALA A 263 13.85 4.48 -16.75
CA ALA A 263 12.70 4.41 -17.62
C ALA A 263 12.08 5.80 -17.68
N GLU A 264 11.47 6.12 -18.78
CA GLU A 264 10.63 7.31 -18.93
C GLU A 264 9.23 6.85 -19.26
N LYS A 265 8.33 6.97 -18.29
CA LYS A 265 6.92 6.64 -18.46
C LYS A 265 6.11 7.92 -18.29
N LYS A 266 5.39 8.33 -19.32
CA LYS A 266 4.51 9.50 -19.25
C LYS A 266 3.21 9.19 -18.55
N LEU A 267 2.83 10.09 -17.66
CA LEU A 267 1.51 10.11 -17.05
C LEU A 267 0.51 10.77 -18.00
N SER A 268 -0.74 10.40 -17.86
CA SER A 268 -1.85 10.99 -18.61
C SER A 268 -2.94 11.49 -17.65
N LYS A 269 -3.63 12.56 -18.05
CA LYS A 269 -4.77 13.05 -17.28
C LYS A 269 -5.89 12.01 -17.29
N TYR A 270 -6.38 11.66 -16.12
CA TYR A 270 -7.49 10.73 -15.93
C TYR A 270 -8.81 11.48 -15.80
N ASN A 271 -9.90 10.85 -16.20
CA ASN A 271 -11.23 11.43 -16.06
C ASN A 271 -11.56 11.64 -14.59
N PHE A 272 -11.82 12.89 -14.22
CA PHE A 272 -12.16 13.31 -12.86
C PHE A 272 -13.39 12.58 -12.29
N GLU A 273 -14.40 12.32 -13.12
CA GLU A 273 -15.65 11.65 -12.75
C GLU A 273 -15.46 10.15 -12.39
N LYS A 274 -14.28 9.58 -12.64
CA LYS A 274 -13.91 8.21 -12.28
C LYS A 274 -13.01 8.12 -11.05
N LEU A 275 -12.70 9.25 -10.44
CA LEU A 275 -12.03 9.29 -9.13
C LEU A 275 -13.01 8.90 -8.02
N PRO A 276 -12.55 8.62 -6.79
CA PRO A 276 -13.44 8.40 -5.65
C PRO A 276 -14.49 9.52 -5.53
N ASP A 277 -15.74 9.16 -5.28
CA ASP A 277 -16.85 10.12 -5.11
C ASP A 277 -16.50 11.21 -4.11
N TYR A 278 -15.76 10.85 -3.05
CA TYR A 278 -15.36 11.80 -2.03
C TYR A 278 -14.45 12.92 -2.58
N ILE A 279 -13.55 12.61 -3.51
CA ILE A 279 -12.73 13.64 -4.20
C ILE A 279 -13.61 14.52 -5.07
N GLN A 280 -14.54 13.92 -5.81
CA GLN A 280 -15.44 14.64 -6.71
C GLN A 280 -16.31 15.65 -5.95
N LEU A 281 -16.88 15.22 -4.81
CA LEU A 281 -17.74 16.06 -3.95
C LEU A 281 -16.96 17.12 -3.19
N ASN A 282 -15.66 16.91 -2.95
CA ASN A 282 -14.80 17.80 -2.18
C ASN A 282 -13.65 18.40 -3.03
N LYS A 283 -13.90 18.67 -4.30
CA LYS A 283 -12.90 19.15 -5.27
C LYS A 283 -12.09 20.34 -4.75
N THR A 284 -12.71 21.27 -4.03
CA THR A 284 -12.03 22.45 -3.48
C THR A 284 -10.94 22.08 -2.47
N ILE A 285 -11.16 21.06 -1.66
CA ILE A 285 -10.17 20.56 -0.69
C ILE A 285 -8.95 19.98 -1.41
N TYR A 286 -9.18 19.30 -2.53
CA TYR A 286 -8.14 18.57 -3.27
C TYR A 286 -7.59 19.36 -4.47
N LYS A 287 -7.94 20.66 -4.64
CA LYS A 287 -7.56 21.45 -5.82
C LYS A 287 -6.06 21.44 -6.12
N ASP A 288 -5.21 21.50 -5.09
CA ASP A 288 -3.76 21.54 -5.25
C ASP A 288 -3.17 20.15 -5.64
N TRP A 289 -3.99 19.10 -5.55
CA TRP A 289 -3.67 17.72 -5.89
C TRP A 289 -4.37 17.24 -7.17
N LEU A 290 -4.90 18.14 -7.97
CA LEU A 290 -5.52 17.89 -9.27
C LEU A 290 -4.83 18.69 -10.38
N VAL A 291 -4.88 18.20 -11.62
CA VAL A 291 -4.43 18.91 -12.83
C VAL A 291 -5.58 19.13 -13.81
#